data_55172f966b57b2d631a77f9c9ada5bc4
#
_entry.id   55172f966b57b2d631a77f9c9ada5bc4
#
_cell.length_a   1.000
_cell.length_b   1.000
_cell.length_c   1.000
_cell.angle_alpha   90.00
_cell.angle_beta   90.00
_cell.angle_gamma   90.00
#
_symmetry.space_group_name_H-M   'P 1'
#
loop_
_entity.id
_entity.type
_entity.pdbx_description
1 polymer ?
#
loop_
_entity_poly.entity_id
_entity_poly.type
_entity_poly.pdbx_seq_one_letter_code
_entity_poly.pdbx_strand_id
1 'polypeptide(L)'
;MKTHTITKDQLDDQNRYVGEADLTSFSGHIEISADLGFVKFASKLVATGRIRAYSGSGIEAGEGIEAGWGIKAGSGIEAGEGIEAGWGIEAGLGIKAGEGIKAGEGIEAGLGIKAGLGIEAGLGIKAGLGIEAGL
;
A
#
# COMPACT_ATOMS: atom_id res chain seq x y z
N MET A 1 -15.79 1.69 -12.81
CA MET A 1 -14.66 2.46 -12.27
C MET A 1 -13.43 2.30 -13.14
N LYS A 2 -12.72 3.39 -13.36
CA LYS A 2 -11.48 3.33 -14.13
C LYS A 2 -10.41 2.53 -13.38
N THR A 3 -9.47 1.97 -14.13
CA THR A 3 -8.29 1.32 -13.57
C THR A 3 -7.06 1.92 -14.23
N HIS A 4 -6.16 2.44 -13.42
CA HIS A 4 -4.87 2.91 -13.91
C HIS A 4 -3.83 1.83 -13.62
N THR A 5 -3.21 1.31 -14.66
CA THR A 5 -2.19 0.26 -14.50
C THR A 5 -0.80 0.86 -14.68
N ILE A 6 0.03 0.69 -13.68
CA ILE A 6 1.42 1.16 -13.71
C ILE A 6 2.30 0.03 -14.24
N THR A 7 3.03 0.33 -15.32
CA THR A 7 3.97 -0.60 -15.93
C THR A 7 5.37 0.01 -15.84
N LYS A 8 6.38 -0.78 -16.20
CA LYS A 8 7.77 -0.37 -16.06
C LYS A 8 8.11 0.93 -16.79
N ASP A 9 7.45 1.20 -17.91
CA ASP A 9 7.70 2.41 -18.70
C ASP A 9 7.25 3.69 -18.02
N GLN A 10 6.48 3.60 -16.93
CA GLN A 10 6.08 4.76 -16.14
C GLN A 10 6.98 4.98 -14.92
N LEU A 11 8.06 4.22 -14.82
CA LEU A 11 8.99 4.31 -13.70
C LEU A 11 10.36 4.80 -14.20
N ASP A 12 11.06 5.55 -13.36
CA ASP A 12 12.43 5.94 -13.67
C ASP A 12 13.40 4.83 -13.24
N ASP A 13 14.70 5.07 -13.36
CA ASP A 13 15.71 4.06 -13.04
C ASP A 13 15.87 3.78 -11.55
N GLN A 14 15.18 4.54 -10.69
CA GLN A 14 15.13 4.30 -9.26
C GLN A 14 13.76 3.77 -8.81
N ASN A 15 12.97 3.30 -9.76
CA ASN A 15 11.63 2.76 -9.53
C ASN A 15 10.62 3.77 -9.00
N ARG A 16 10.84 5.05 -9.27
CA ARG A 16 9.88 6.09 -8.88
C ARG A 16 8.86 6.29 -10.00
N TYR A 17 7.61 6.43 -9.60
CA TYR A 17 6.55 6.69 -10.57
C TYR A 17 6.72 8.10 -11.16
N VAL A 18 6.79 8.15 -12.48
CA VAL A 18 6.94 9.41 -13.24
C VAL A 18 5.89 9.54 -14.34
N GLY A 19 4.82 8.77 -14.26
CA GLY A 19 3.74 8.83 -15.24
C GLY A 19 2.94 10.13 -15.14
N GLU A 20 2.09 10.36 -16.15
CA GLU A 20 1.33 11.61 -16.24
C GLU A 20 0.10 11.64 -15.33
N ALA A 21 -0.47 10.49 -15.00
CA ALA A 21 -1.66 10.46 -14.18
C ALA A 21 -1.37 10.92 -12.75
N ASP A 22 -2.26 11.73 -12.20
CA ASP A 22 -2.16 12.16 -10.82
C ASP A 22 -2.72 11.07 -9.92
N LEU A 23 -1.85 10.38 -9.19
CA LEU A 23 -2.23 9.29 -8.30
C LEU A 23 -2.33 9.72 -6.85
N THR A 24 -2.27 11.02 -6.57
CA THR A 24 -2.49 11.54 -5.22
C THR A 24 -3.97 11.68 -4.87
N SER A 25 -4.84 11.51 -5.85
CA SER A 25 -6.29 11.61 -5.67
C SER A 25 -6.99 10.96 -6.85
N PHE A 26 -6.71 9.67 -7.09
CA PHE A 26 -7.21 8.98 -8.27
C PHE A 26 -8.63 8.44 -8.07
N SER A 27 -9.51 8.76 -9.00
CA SER A 27 -10.89 8.28 -8.97
C SER A 27 -10.96 6.95 -9.73
N GLY A 28 -10.82 5.86 -9.00
CA GLY A 28 -10.83 4.52 -9.57
C GLY A 28 -9.86 3.59 -8.85
N HIS A 29 -9.43 2.55 -9.55
CA HIS A 29 -8.47 1.57 -9.04
C HIS A 29 -7.08 1.86 -9.57
N ILE A 30 -6.08 1.57 -8.74
CA ILE A 30 -4.67 1.66 -9.16
C ILE A 30 -4.08 0.26 -9.08
N GLU A 31 -3.49 -0.20 -10.19
CA GLU A 31 -2.83 -1.50 -10.24
C GLU A 31 -1.37 -1.31 -10.65
N ILE A 32 -0.51 -2.11 -10.05
CA ILE A 32 0.93 -2.12 -10.33
C ILE A 32 1.27 -3.51 -10.89
N SER A 33 1.85 -3.54 -12.07
CA SER A 33 2.18 -4.80 -12.75
C SER A 33 3.15 -5.65 -11.92
N ALA A 34 3.18 -6.94 -12.20
CA ALA A 34 4.02 -7.88 -11.48
C ALA A 34 5.51 -7.63 -11.72
N ASP A 35 6.33 -8.07 -10.79
CA ASP A 35 7.79 -8.15 -10.90
C ASP A 35 8.49 -6.81 -11.12
N LEU A 36 7.95 -5.74 -10.55
CA LEU A 36 8.58 -4.43 -10.63
C LEU A 36 9.38 -4.07 -9.37
N GLY A 37 9.29 -4.88 -8.31
CA GLY A 37 9.89 -4.52 -7.04
C GLY A 37 9.07 -3.46 -6.33
N PHE A 38 9.66 -2.73 -5.40
CA PHE A 38 8.97 -1.62 -4.75
C PHE A 38 8.84 -0.45 -5.70
N VAL A 39 7.60 -0.08 -6.00
CA VAL A 39 7.30 1.11 -6.81
C VAL A 39 7.11 2.27 -5.86
N LYS A 40 7.84 3.35 -6.11
CA LYS A 40 7.93 4.47 -5.18
C LYS A 40 7.11 5.66 -5.65
N PHE A 41 6.39 6.25 -4.72
CA PHE A 41 5.59 7.45 -4.95
C PHE A 41 6.13 8.55 -4.04
N ALA A 42 6.40 9.74 -4.61
CA ALA A 42 7.07 10.82 -3.88
C ALA A 42 6.24 11.34 -2.71
N SER A 43 4.93 11.42 -2.89
CA SER A 43 4.03 11.91 -1.85
C SER A 43 3.04 10.83 -1.45
N LYS A 44 1.75 11.08 -1.55
CA LYS A 44 0.74 10.08 -1.18
C LYS A 44 0.23 9.33 -2.39
N LEU A 45 -0.31 8.14 -2.15
CA LEU A 45 -0.96 7.31 -3.16
C LEU A 45 -2.39 7.10 -2.70
N VAL A 46 -3.35 7.65 -3.45
CA VAL A 46 -4.76 7.62 -3.05
C VAL A 46 -5.64 7.16 -4.20
N ALA A 47 -6.50 6.19 -3.92
CA ALA A 47 -7.50 5.71 -4.88
C ALA A 47 -8.85 5.61 -4.20
N THR A 48 -9.92 5.95 -4.92
CA THR A 48 -11.28 5.73 -4.39
C THR A 48 -11.64 4.25 -4.39
N GLY A 49 -11.07 3.46 -5.30
CA GLY A 49 -11.23 2.02 -5.36
C GLY A 49 -10.11 1.28 -4.64
N ARG A 50 -9.63 0.21 -5.25
CA ARG A 50 -8.56 -0.59 -4.65
C ARG A 50 -7.18 -0.16 -5.18
N ILE A 51 -6.16 -0.50 -4.40
CA ILE A 51 -4.77 -0.38 -4.82
C ILE A 51 -4.18 -1.79 -4.77
N ARG A 52 -3.66 -2.26 -5.88
CA ARG A 52 -3.14 -3.62 -5.95
C ARG A 52 -1.81 -3.69 -6.70
N ALA A 53 -0.78 -4.19 -6.02
CA ALA A 53 0.48 -4.52 -6.65
C ALA A 53 0.56 -6.03 -6.80
N TYR A 54 0.79 -6.51 -8.01
CA TYR A 54 0.80 -7.93 -8.30
C TYR A 54 2.08 -8.59 -7.79
N SER A 55 2.17 -9.89 -7.95
CA SER A 55 3.27 -10.70 -7.44
C SER A 55 4.64 -10.13 -7.81
N GLY A 56 5.53 -10.01 -6.85
CA GLY A 56 6.87 -9.43 -7.07
C GLY A 56 6.90 -7.91 -7.09
N SER A 57 5.79 -7.25 -6.79
CA SER A 57 5.72 -5.79 -6.72
C SER A 57 5.25 -5.34 -5.35
N GLY A 58 5.80 -4.23 -4.88
CA GLY A 58 5.43 -3.60 -3.63
C GLY A 58 5.10 -2.13 -3.81
N ILE A 59 4.62 -1.53 -2.74
CA ILE A 59 4.17 -0.14 -2.73
C ILE A 59 4.94 0.63 -1.67
N GLU A 60 5.56 1.74 -2.07
CA GLU A 60 6.26 2.61 -1.13
C GLU A 60 5.86 4.06 -1.41
N ALA A 61 5.28 4.72 -0.42
CA ALA A 61 4.88 6.12 -0.56
C ALA A 61 5.60 6.97 0.48
N GLY A 62 6.04 8.15 0.08
CA GLY A 62 6.71 9.08 0.99
C GLY A 62 5.79 9.62 2.07
N GLU A 63 4.51 9.72 1.76
CA GLU A 63 3.51 10.17 2.72
C GLU A 63 2.52 9.03 3.00
N GLY A 64 1.25 9.21 2.72
CA GLY A 64 0.25 8.21 3.05
C GLY A 64 -0.17 7.33 1.87
N ILE A 65 -0.78 6.19 2.21
CA ILE A 65 -1.43 5.32 1.24
C ILE A 65 -2.87 5.16 1.66
N GLU A 66 -3.80 5.42 0.76
CA GLU A 66 -5.21 5.41 1.10
C GLU A 66 -6.04 4.81 -0.03
N ALA A 67 -6.90 3.87 0.30
CA ALA A 67 -7.81 3.26 -0.67
C ALA A 67 -9.21 3.16 -0.09
N GLY A 68 -10.21 3.49 -0.90
CA GLY A 68 -11.61 3.34 -0.49
C GLY A 68 -11.99 1.89 -0.29
N TRP A 69 -11.38 1.00 -1.08
CA TRP A 69 -11.59 -0.45 -0.96
C TRP A 69 -10.39 -1.08 -0.27
N GLY A 70 -9.75 -2.04 -0.87
CA GLY A 70 -8.63 -2.74 -0.25
C GLY A 70 -7.28 -2.32 -0.81
N ILE A 71 -6.22 -2.65 -0.06
CA ILE A 71 -4.84 -2.49 -0.50
C ILE A 71 -4.19 -3.85 -0.45
N LYS A 72 -3.61 -4.29 -1.57
CA LYS A 72 -2.98 -5.60 -1.64
C LYS A 72 -1.67 -5.51 -2.41
N ALA A 73 -0.61 -6.11 -1.87
CA ALA A 73 0.68 -6.14 -2.54
C ALA A 73 1.31 -7.52 -2.44
N GLY A 74 1.90 -7.97 -3.55
CA GLY A 74 2.62 -9.24 -3.58
C GLY A 74 3.85 -9.22 -2.70
N SER A 75 4.55 -8.08 -2.65
CA SER A 75 5.67 -7.88 -1.74
C SER A 75 5.22 -7.10 -0.51
N GLY A 76 5.79 -5.96 -0.25
CA GLY A 76 5.45 -5.19 0.94
C GLY A 76 4.70 -3.89 0.66
N ILE A 77 4.19 -3.30 1.74
CA ILE A 77 3.53 -2.00 1.69
C ILE A 77 4.21 -1.11 2.71
N GLU A 78 4.69 0.05 2.28
CA GLU A 78 5.43 0.95 3.14
C GLU A 78 5.01 2.40 2.91
N ALA A 79 4.73 3.12 3.99
CA ALA A 79 4.33 4.51 3.93
C ALA A 79 5.07 5.32 4.98
N GLY A 80 5.47 6.55 4.61
CA GLY A 80 6.11 7.46 5.56
C GLY A 80 5.17 7.93 6.65
N GLU A 81 3.88 8.02 6.35
CA GLU A 81 2.85 8.41 7.30
C GLU A 81 1.89 7.26 7.53
N GLY A 82 0.63 7.38 7.18
CA GLY A 82 -0.37 6.36 7.47
C GLY A 82 -0.75 5.50 6.29
N ILE A 83 -1.32 4.33 6.60
CA ILE A 83 -1.90 3.46 5.60
C ILE A 83 -3.35 3.22 6.00
N GLU A 84 -4.28 3.50 5.08
CA GLU A 84 -5.70 3.40 5.39
C GLU A 84 -6.48 2.75 4.26
N ALA A 85 -7.33 1.78 4.59
CA ALA A 85 -8.18 1.13 3.61
C ALA A 85 -9.58 0.93 4.18
N GLY A 86 -10.60 1.13 3.32
CA GLY A 86 -11.98 0.90 3.73
C GLY A 86 -12.27 -0.55 4.03
N TRP A 87 -11.61 -1.47 3.32
CA TRP A 87 -11.77 -2.92 3.54
C TRP A 87 -10.51 -3.48 4.21
N GLY A 88 -9.73 -4.26 3.49
CA GLY A 88 -8.57 -4.93 4.06
C GLY A 88 -7.25 -4.42 3.52
N ILE A 89 -6.18 -4.73 4.25
CA ILE A 89 -4.81 -4.46 3.82
C ILE A 89 -4.06 -5.78 3.88
N GLU A 90 -3.46 -6.17 2.75
CA GLU A 90 -2.78 -7.46 2.65
C GLU A 90 -1.45 -7.32 1.93
N ALA A 91 -0.40 -7.90 2.50
CA ALA A 91 0.92 -7.89 1.89
C ALA A 91 1.57 -9.27 2.03
N GLY A 92 2.24 -9.71 0.97
CA GLY A 92 2.97 -10.98 0.99
C GLY A 92 4.13 -10.97 1.95
N LEU A 93 4.78 -9.82 2.13
CA LEU A 93 5.90 -9.69 3.06
C LEU A 93 5.49 -8.83 4.25
N GLY A 94 5.90 -7.59 4.31
CA GLY A 94 5.64 -6.74 5.47
C GLY A 94 4.78 -5.53 5.17
N ILE A 95 4.21 -4.96 6.22
CA ILE A 95 3.47 -3.71 6.15
C ILE A 95 4.10 -2.75 7.15
N LYS A 96 4.51 -1.57 6.70
CA LYS A 96 5.19 -0.62 7.55
C LYS A 96 4.66 0.79 7.34
N ALA A 97 4.33 1.48 8.43
CA ALA A 97 3.88 2.85 8.39
C ALA A 97 4.57 3.67 9.47
N GLY A 98 4.96 4.90 9.12
CA GLY A 98 5.55 5.80 10.11
C GLY A 98 4.59 6.24 11.19
N GLU A 99 3.30 6.28 10.87
CA GLU A 99 2.25 6.64 11.82
C GLU A 99 1.31 5.46 12.03
N GLY A 100 0.07 5.55 11.60
CA GLY A 100 -0.91 4.51 11.87
C GLY A 100 -1.26 3.66 10.67
N ILE A 101 -1.81 2.48 10.97
CA ILE A 101 -2.36 1.59 9.94
C ILE A 101 -3.80 1.32 10.32
N LYS A 102 -4.73 1.56 9.39
CA LYS A 102 -6.15 1.41 9.68
C LYS A 102 -6.88 0.71 8.53
N ALA A 103 -7.66 -0.31 8.87
CA ALA A 103 -8.49 -1.03 7.91
C ALA A 103 -9.87 -1.27 8.48
N GLY A 104 -10.90 -1.16 7.62
CA GLY A 104 -12.26 -1.44 8.04
C GLY A 104 -12.50 -2.89 8.38
N GLU A 105 -11.76 -3.80 7.72
CA GLU A 105 -11.88 -5.24 7.96
C GLU A 105 -10.58 -5.79 8.55
N GLY A 106 -9.79 -6.49 7.77
CA GLY A 106 -8.60 -7.15 8.30
C GLY A 106 -7.30 -6.57 7.79
N ILE A 107 -6.22 -6.84 8.51
CA ILE A 107 -4.87 -6.51 8.11
C ILE A 107 -4.05 -7.79 8.16
N GLU A 108 -3.43 -8.17 7.05
CA GLU A 108 -2.67 -9.42 6.98
C GLU A 108 -1.33 -9.21 6.28
N ALA A 109 -0.27 -9.72 6.90
CA ALA A 109 1.08 -9.68 6.34
C ALA A 109 1.78 -11.01 6.52
N GLY A 110 2.51 -11.45 5.48
CA GLY A 110 3.24 -12.71 5.54
C GLY A 110 4.36 -12.69 6.56
N LEU A 111 4.99 -11.54 6.77
CA LEU A 111 6.06 -11.38 7.75
C LEU A 111 5.62 -10.54 8.93
N GLY A 112 5.86 -9.25 8.92
CA GLY A 112 5.56 -8.41 10.05
C GLY A 112 4.72 -7.19 9.72
N ILE A 113 4.13 -6.61 10.74
CA ILE A 113 3.36 -5.37 10.62
C ILE A 113 3.95 -4.39 11.63
N LYS A 114 4.34 -3.21 11.16
CA LYS A 114 4.95 -2.21 12.02
C LYS A 114 4.35 -0.83 11.79
N ALA A 115 3.93 -0.19 12.88
CA ALA A 115 3.39 1.16 12.82
C ALA A 115 3.99 2.00 13.95
N GLY A 116 4.32 3.26 13.63
CA GLY A 116 4.89 4.17 14.62
C GLY A 116 3.91 4.56 15.72
N LEU A 117 2.62 4.60 15.42
CA LEU A 117 1.61 4.99 16.41
C LEU A 117 0.69 3.82 16.73
N GLY A 118 -0.20 3.44 15.87
CA GLY A 118 -1.18 2.40 16.20
C GLY A 118 -1.63 1.62 14.99
N ILE A 119 -2.24 0.47 15.27
CA ILE A 119 -2.79 -0.40 14.23
C ILE A 119 -4.22 -0.70 14.60
N GLU A 120 -5.15 -0.46 13.68
CA GLU A 120 -6.57 -0.65 13.93
C GLU A 120 -7.22 -1.42 12.78
N ALA A 121 -7.94 -2.47 13.11
CA ALA A 121 -8.68 -3.27 12.13
C ALA A 121 -10.02 -3.69 12.71
N GLY A 122 -11.09 -3.59 11.89
CA GLY A 122 -12.44 -3.93 12.35
C GLY A 122 -12.62 -5.39 12.69
N LEU A 123 -11.94 -6.30 11.97
CA LEU A 123 -12.10 -7.73 12.17
C LEU A 123 -10.89 -8.39 12.82
N GLY A 124 -9.70 -8.18 12.29
CA GLY A 124 -8.54 -8.81 12.88
C GLY A 124 -7.24 -8.42 12.22
N ILE A 125 -6.14 -8.73 12.90
CA ILE A 125 -4.79 -8.42 12.45
C ILE A 125 -3.97 -9.70 12.51
N LYS A 126 -3.34 -10.06 11.38
CA LYS A 126 -2.57 -11.29 11.29
C LYS A 126 -1.20 -11.04 10.67
N ALA A 127 -0.15 -11.49 11.33
CA ALA A 127 1.20 -11.38 10.82
C ALA A 127 1.96 -12.67 11.09
N GLY A 128 2.77 -13.11 10.10
CA GLY A 128 3.51 -14.36 10.22
C GLY A 128 4.58 -14.33 11.29
N LEU A 129 5.27 -13.19 11.45
CA LEU A 129 6.34 -13.07 12.45
C LEU A 129 5.97 -12.22 13.64
N GLY A 130 5.43 -11.04 13.45
CA GLY A 130 5.09 -10.22 14.60
C GLY A 130 4.41 -8.92 14.22
N ILE A 131 3.83 -8.30 15.24
CA ILE A 131 3.12 -7.04 15.10
C ILE A 131 3.74 -6.06 16.08
N GLU A 132 4.14 -4.89 15.59
CA GLU A 132 4.75 -3.87 16.43
C GLU A 132 4.04 -2.54 16.18
N ALA A 133 3.50 -1.97 17.24
CA ALA A 133 2.83 -0.69 17.18
C ALA A 133 3.36 0.22 18.25
N GLY A 134 3.49 1.51 17.94
CA GLY A 134 3.89 2.49 18.93
C GLY A 134 2.75 2.80 19.90
N LEU A 135 2.47 4.05 20.09
CA LEU A 135 1.43 4.46 21.07
C LEU A 135 0.03 4.60 20.48
#